data_73cbaaeaead90f00eddb6825b5174123
#
_entry.id   73cbaaeaead90f00eddb6825b5174123
#
_cell.length_a   1.000
_cell.length_b   1.000
_cell.length_c   1.000
_cell.angle_alpha   90.00
_cell.angle_beta   90.00
_cell.angle_gamma   90.00
#
_symmetry.space_group_name_H-M   'P 1'
#
loop_
_entity.id
_entity.type
_entity.pdbx_description
1 polymer ?
#
loop_
_entity_poly.entity_id
_entity_poly.type
_entity_poly.pdbx_seq_one_letter_code
_entity_poly.pdbx_strand_id
1 'polypeptide(L)'
;MLKNFINFINNNFLLLSYIIVIICFIPLFYFSTKFIINVWAYSDALINYSQGFIRRGFLGEIILYIHKLTDIKLSIIHAYIFIIFSSINITLYFLILKKITNSRFIFFFLLFNPLLLFFPLNDTGGYLRKEIILLTLMLFHCYLCSSFHNSKTNLRTYLILLNIVVIPGIIINTLMHDIQLFLIPFHLFLSLNVINSNFNFFDVKDYFNKRYLSLSLYIFTILPLIFFIYYPTEIKKIELIAKDIWLIDPDVSWWPMYHTTNSFIDAAINNSQFMFSADDFGTYNHLINYLLLLIISLGSIYLIFNKILKNNIKIYNHYFIFLSVFPIFFLFFIGKDWGRWLSLITWTCLLFYLQFNIRITKSYYSLFKNKIANIFSIIACCYFLFFITVPHCCKGQTIFGGFSENINLVYNIIFNNSKHINNTFKGI
;
A
#
# COMPACT_ATOMS: atom_id res chain seq x y z
N MET A 1 -13.72 -16.36 -37.20
CA MET A 1 -13.26 -15.10 -36.59
C MET A 1 -13.37 -15.11 -35.06
N LEU A 2 -14.54 -15.31 -34.48
CA LEU A 2 -14.79 -15.31 -33.04
C LEU A 2 -13.90 -16.31 -32.27
N LYS A 3 -13.75 -17.55 -32.77
CA LYS A 3 -12.90 -18.58 -32.13
C LYS A 3 -11.42 -18.17 -32.08
N ASN A 4 -10.92 -17.54 -33.15
CA ASN A 4 -9.52 -17.05 -33.21
C ASN A 4 -9.33 -15.87 -32.24
N PHE A 5 -10.29 -14.97 -32.12
CA PHE A 5 -10.28 -13.87 -31.18
C PHE A 5 -10.30 -14.37 -29.72
N ILE A 6 -11.14 -15.35 -29.40
CA ILE A 6 -11.18 -15.97 -28.06
C ILE A 6 -9.85 -16.66 -27.74
N ASN A 7 -9.26 -17.36 -28.71
CA ASN A 7 -7.95 -17.98 -28.52
C ASN A 7 -6.83 -16.95 -28.31
N PHE A 8 -6.86 -15.83 -29.04
CA PHE A 8 -5.92 -14.73 -28.83
C PHE A 8 -6.03 -14.15 -27.43
N ILE A 9 -7.25 -13.83 -26.95
CA ILE A 9 -7.47 -13.36 -25.58
C ILE A 9 -6.97 -14.39 -24.57
N ASN A 10 -7.26 -15.68 -24.81
CA ASN A 10 -6.87 -16.73 -23.91
C ASN A 10 -5.34 -16.87 -23.79
N ASN A 11 -4.61 -16.76 -24.88
CA ASN A 11 -3.15 -16.89 -24.91
C ASN A 11 -2.45 -15.64 -24.35
N ASN A 12 -3.05 -14.46 -24.53
CA ASN A 12 -2.46 -13.19 -24.12
C ASN A 12 -3.13 -12.58 -22.87
N PHE A 13 -3.92 -13.36 -22.16
CA PHE A 13 -4.72 -12.91 -21.03
C PHE A 13 -3.95 -12.05 -19.98
N LEU A 14 -2.77 -12.53 -19.58
CA LEU A 14 -1.94 -11.81 -18.60
C LEU A 14 -1.46 -10.47 -19.16
N LEU A 15 -1.01 -10.45 -20.41
CA LEU A 15 -0.55 -9.24 -21.07
C LEU A 15 -1.71 -8.23 -21.23
N LEU A 16 -2.88 -8.70 -21.65
CA LEU A 16 -4.07 -7.83 -21.78
C LEU A 16 -4.49 -7.26 -20.42
N SER A 17 -4.49 -8.09 -19.39
CA SER A 17 -4.81 -7.61 -18.03
C SER A 17 -3.79 -6.58 -17.53
N TYR A 18 -2.51 -6.77 -17.80
CA TYR A 18 -1.46 -5.80 -17.48
C TYR A 18 -1.67 -4.48 -18.22
N ILE A 19 -1.96 -4.54 -19.51
CA ILE A 19 -2.25 -3.35 -20.34
C ILE A 19 -3.49 -2.62 -19.81
N ILE A 20 -4.57 -3.33 -19.47
CA ILE A 20 -5.78 -2.71 -18.91
C ILE A 20 -5.46 -1.96 -17.61
N VAL A 21 -4.69 -2.57 -16.71
CA VAL A 21 -4.28 -1.91 -15.46
C VAL A 21 -3.48 -0.64 -15.75
N ILE A 22 -2.49 -0.70 -16.65
CA ILE A 22 -1.71 0.49 -17.04
C ILE A 22 -2.63 1.58 -17.59
N ILE A 23 -3.57 1.23 -18.49
CA ILE A 23 -4.53 2.18 -19.04
C ILE A 23 -5.36 2.86 -17.94
N CYS A 24 -5.79 2.11 -16.91
CA CYS A 24 -6.53 2.68 -15.78
C CYS A 24 -5.67 3.69 -14.97
N PHE A 25 -4.37 3.50 -14.90
CA PHE A 25 -3.45 4.40 -14.18
C PHE A 25 -2.96 5.59 -15.02
N ILE A 26 -3.04 5.54 -16.36
CA ILE A 26 -2.59 6.63 -17.25
C ILE A 26 -3.21 7.99 -16.88
N PRO A 27 -4.53 8.12 -16.67
CA PRO A 27 -5.12 9.40 -16.29
C PRO A 27 -4.51 9.94 -14.99
N LEU A 28 -4.41 9.10 -13.95
CA LEU A 28 -3.80 9.50 -12.68
C LEU A 28 -2.36 9.99 -12.89
N PHE A 29 -1.55 9.26 -13.65
CA PHE A 29 -0.17 9.61 -13.94
C PHE A 29 -0.06 10.91 -14.73
N TYR A 30 -0.85 11.06 -15.79
CA TYR A 30 -0.85 12.28 -16.61
C TYR A 30 -1.25 13.50 -15.79
N PHE A 31 -2.34 13.43 -15.04
CA PHE A 31 -2.81 14.56 -14.26
C PHE A 31 -1.88 14.90 -13.09
N SER A 32 -1.23 13.92 -12.47
CA SER A 32 -0.27 14.18 -11.39
C SER A 32 0.96 14.96 -11.84
N THR A 33 1.35 14.87 -13.13
CA THR A 33 2.45 15.68 -13.69
C THR A 33 2.03 17.10 -14.10
N LYS A 34 0.73 17.35 -14.23
CA LYS A 34 0.19 18.66 -14.63
C LYS A 34 -0.35 19.46 -13.44
N PHE A 35 -0.88 18.78 -12.45
CA PHE A 35 -1.56 19.38 -11.32
C PHE A 35 -1.16 18.68 -10.01
N ILE A 36 -1.18 19.40 -8.92
CA ILE A 36 -1.08 18.83 -7.58
C ILE A 36 -2.45 18.23 -7.23
N ILE A 37 -2.63 16.94 -7.49
CA ILE A 37 -3.91 16.25 -7.28
C ILE A 37 -4.24 16.17 -5.78
N ASN A 38 -3.22 16.00 -4.93
CA ASN A 38 -3.36 15.86 -3.49
C ASN A 38 -2.35 16.75 -2.78
N VAL A 39 -2.76 17.95 -2.40
CA VAL A 39 -1.93 18.93 -1.69
C VAL A 39 -1.42 18.36 -0.36
N TRP A 40 -2.24 17.57 0.35
CA TRP A 40 -1.84 16.94 1.60
C TRP A 40 -0.67 15.98 1.41
N ALA A 41 -0.79 15.03 0.48
CA ALA A 41 0.24 14.05 0.21
C ALA A 41 1.54 14.70 -0.33
N TYR A 42 1.38 15.72 -1.19
CA TYR A 42 2.48 16.49 -1.73
C TYR A 42 3.24 17.23 -0.63
N SER A 43 2.55 17.97 0.22
CA SER A 43 3.18 18.73 1.30
C SER A 43 3.84 17.81 2.35
N ASP A 44 3.21 16.69 2.71
CA ASP A 44 3.81 15.68 3.58
C ASP A 44 5.08 15.08 2.96
N ALA A 45 5.13 14.90 1.64
CA ALA A 45 6.30 14.37 0.95
C ALA A 45 7.50 15.34 0.93
N LEU A 46 7.28 16.64 1.11
CA LEU A 46 8.33 17.68 1.09
C LEU A 46 8.97 17.96 2.45
N ILE A 47 8.54 17.31 3.53
CA ILE A 47 9.24 17.35 4.81
C ILE A 47 10.68 16.90 4.58
N ASN A 48 11.68 17.70 5.04
CA ASN A 48 13.09 17.50 4.75
C ASN A 48 13.99 17.80 5.95
N TYR A 49 15.31 17.68 5.78
CA TYR A 49 16.30 17.87 6.83
C TYR A 49 16.98 19.23 6.85
N SER A 50 16.47 20.24 6.15
CA SER A 50 17.09 21.59 6.09
C SER A 50 17.23 22.25 7.47
N GLN A 51 16.37 21.90 8.41
CA GLN A 51 16.39 22.39 9.79
C GLN A 51 16.87 21.33 10.80
N GLY A 52 17.67 20.36 10.35
CA GLY A 52 18.15 19.23 11.13
C GLY A 52 17.26 18.00 11.00
N PHE A 53 17.51 16.98 11.84
CA PHE A 53 16.77 15.72 11.73
C PHE A 53 15.28 15.89 12.11
N ILE A 54 14.42 15.43 11.22
CA ILE A 54 12.97 15.48 11.39
C ILE A 54 12.36 14.15 10.95
N ARG A 55 11.39 13.68 11.70
CA ARG A 55 10.61 12.48 11.34
C ARG A 55 9.99 12.66 9.94
N ARG A 56 10.07 11.62 9.10
CA ARG A 56 9.56 11.57 7.72
C ARG A 56 10.32 12.46 6.71
N GLY A 57 11.51 12.98 7.06
CA GLY A 57 12.21 13.97 6.23
C GLY A 57 12.96 13.41 5.02
N PHE A 58 13.22 12.09 4.96
CA PHE A 58 14.14 11.52 3.95
C PHE A 58 13.66 11.67 2.52
N LEU A 59 12.36 11.48 2.26
CA LEU A 59 11.81 11.64 0.89
C LEU A 59 11.90 13.08 0.41
N GLY A 60 11.57 14.05 1.28
CA GLY A 60 11.64 15.46 0.95
C GLY A 60 13.06 15.92 0.67
N GLU A 61 14.04 15.37 1.39
CA GLU A 61 15.46 15.64 1.11
C GLU A 61 15.86 15.17 -0.30
N ILE A 62 15.42 13.98 -0.71
CA ILE A 62 15.65 13.49 -2.08
C ILE A 62 14.99 14.40 -3.11
N ILE A 63 13.75 14.81 -2.91
CA ILE A 63 13.01 15.68 -3.84
C ILE A 63 13.72 17.03 -3.98
N LEU A 64 14.12 17.64 -2.87
CA LEU A 64 14.83 18.92 -2.88
C LEU A 64 16.22 18.80 -3.52
N TYR A 65 16.93 17.71 -3.27
CA TYR A 65 18.23 17.45 -3.89
C TYR A 65 18.11 17.34 -5.42
N ILE A 66 17.12 16.58 -5.91
CA ILE A 66 16.84 16.48 -7.36
C ILE A 66 16.47 17.85 -7.92
N HIS A 67 15.60 18.61 -7.24
CA HIS A 67 15.23 19.96 -7.66
C HIS A 67 16.47 20.86 -7.83
N LYS A 68 17.34 20.90 -6.82
CA LYS A 68 18.59 21.70 -6.87
C LYS A 68 19.52 21.31 -8.01
N LEU A 69 19.54 20.05 -8.42
CA LEU A 69 20.38 19.57 -9.51
C LEU A 69 19.79 19.83 -10.91
N THR A 70 18.46 19.87 -11.02
CA THR A 70 17.78 19.80 -12.34
C THR A 70 16.88 20.97 -12.64
N ASP A 71 16.61 21.85 -11.68
CA ASP A 71 15.61 22.93 -11.73
C ASP A 71 14.18 22.47 -12.09
N ILE A 72 13.91 21.16 -12.03
CA ILE A 72 12.58 20.62 -12.25
C ILE A 72 11.69 20.97 -11.06
N LYS A 73 10.45 21.39 -11.31
CA LYS A 73 9.47 21.72 -10.25
C LYS A 73 9.29 20.57 -9.26
N LEU A 74 9.20 20.90 -7.96
CA LEU A 74 9.05 19.92 -6.89
C LEU A 74 7.84 18.99 -7.10
N SER A 75 6.71 19.53 -7.56
CA SER A 75 5.49 18.77 -7.85
C SER A 75 5.68 17.73 -8.96
N ILE A 76 6.48 18.06 -9.97
CA ILE A 76 6.80 17.15 -11.08
C ILE A 76 7.71 16.02 -10.58
N ILE A 77 8.75 16.33 -9.80
CA ILE A 77 9.65 15.33 -9.20
C ILE A 77 8.85 14.37 -8.33
N HIS A 78 8.00 14.91 -7.46
CA HIS A 78 7.10 14.13 -6.62
C HIS A 78 6.23 13.18 -7.46
N ALA A 79 5.56 13.68 -8.49
CA ALA A 79 4.74 12.87 -9.39
C ALA A 79 5.54 11.73 -10.04
N TYR A 80 6.74 12.02 -10.58
CA TYR A 80 7.57 10.98 -11.22
C TYR A 80 8.03 9.89 -10.25
N ILE A 81 8.41 10.24 -9.01
CA ILE A 81 8.77 9.26 -7.99
C ILE A 81 7.59 8.29 -7.78
N PHE A 82 6.38 8.81 -7.61
CA PHE A 82 5.20 7.97 -7.37
C PHE A 82 4.76 7.17 -8.60
N ILE A 83 4.92 7.72 -9.82
CA ILE A 83 4.69 6.97 -11.06
C ILE A 83 5.64 5.78 -11.16
N ILE A 84 6.92 5.97 -10.86
CA ILE A 84 7.93 4.91 -10.89
C ILE A 84 7.57 3.82 -9.88
N PHE A 85 7.31 4.17 -8.62
CA PHE A 85 6.97 3.18 -7.58
C PHE A 85 5.65 2.48 -7.87
N SER A 86 4.63 3.20 -8.37
CA SER A 86 3.37 2.57 -8.80
C SER A 86 3.58 1.57 -9.92
N SER A 87 4.39 1.91 -10.92
CA SER A 87 4.71 1.03 -12.05
C SER A 87 5.48 -0.23 -11.59
N ILE A 88 6.40 -0.08 -10.64
CA ILE A 88 7.10 -1.20 -10.01
C ILE A 88 6.10 -2.07 -9.24
N ASN A 89 5.19 -1.48 -8.48
CA ASN A 89 4.17 -2.22 -7.72
C ASN A 89 3.25 -3.02 -8.63
N ILE A 90 2.76 -2.42 -9.72
CA ILE A 90 1.95 -3.09 -10.73
C ILE A 90 2.73 -4.29 -11.27
N THR A 91 3.98 -4.08 -11.69
CA THR A 91 4.81 -5.14 -12.26
C THR A 91 5.09 -6.27 -11.28
N LEU A 92 5.51 -5.96 -10.05
CA LEU A 92 5.79 -6.96 -9.01
C LEU A 92 4.53 -7.76 -8.66
N TYR A 93 3.40 -7.09 -8.53
CA TYR A 93 2.15 -7.75 -8.22
C TYR A 93 1.73 -8.75 -9.32
N PHE A 94 1.82 -8.34 -10.59
CA PHE A 94 1.59 -9.26 -11.72
C PHE A 94 2.54 -10.44 -11.73
N LEU A 95 3.82 -10.21 -11.45
CA LEU A 95 4.82 -11.30 -11.38
C LEU A 95 4.52 -12.28 -10.24
N ILE A 96 4.04 -11.79 -9.10
CA ILE A 96 3.62 -12.62 -7.97
C ILE A 96 2.37 -13.41 -8.35
N LEU A 97 1.33 -12.76 -8.85
CA LEU A 97 0.07 -13.41 -9.22
C LEU A 97 0.29 -14.48 -10.31
N LYS A 98 1.14 -14.20 -11.30
CA LYS A 98 1.49 -15.17 -12.36
C LYS A 98 2.12 -16.44 -11.79
N LYS A 99 2.92 -16.35 -10.72
CA LYS A 99 3.56 -17.52 -10.10
C LYS A 99 2.59 -18.39 -9.32
N ILE A 100 1.53 -17.81 -8.81
CA ILE A 100 0.73 -18.37 -7.73
C ILE A 100 -0.62 -18.87 -8.23
N THR A 101 -1.23 -18.22 -9.20
CA THR A 101 -2.57 -18.58 -9.65
C THR A 101 -2.63 -18.95 -11.12
N ASN A 102 -3.24 -20.11 -11.39
CA ASN A 102 -3.64 -20.52 -12.73
C ASN A 102 -5.13 -20.24 -13.01
N SER A 103 -5.87 -19.77 -12.00
CA SER A 103 -7.29 -19.42 -12.13
C SER A 103 -7.44 -17.96 -12.52
N ARG A 104 -8.05 -17.70 -13.70
CA ARG A 104 -8.33 -16.35 -14.17
C ARG A 104 -9.28 -15.61 -13.25
N PHE A 105 -10.26 -16.31 -12.71
CA PHE A 105 -11.20 -15.74 -11.74
C PHE A 105 -10.48 -15.18 -10.52
N ILE A 106 -9.64 -15.99 -9.89
CA ILE A 106 -8.87 -15.56 -8.72
C ILE A 106 -7.93 -14.43 -9.08
N PHE A 107 -7.29 -14.51 -10.24
CA PHE A 107 -6.41 -13.47 -10.74
C PHE A 107 -7.16 -12.13 -10.87
N PHE A 108 -8.31 -12.10 -11.55
CA PHE A 108 -9.12 -10.88 -11.69
C PHE A 108 -9.63 -10.38 -10.36
N PHE A 109 -10.11 -11.27 -9.53
CA PHE A 109 -10.66 -10.90 -8.23
C PHE A 109 -9.61 -10.25 -7.33
N LEU A 110 -8.39 -10.78 -7.30
CA LEU A 110 -7.28 -10.18 -6.55
C LEU A 110 -6.80 -8.89 -7.22
N LEU A 111 -6.77 -8.85 -8.55
CA LEU A 111 -6.34 -7.68 -9.29
C LEU A 111 -7.24 -6.46 -9.04
N PHE A 112 -8.56 -6.66 -9.08
CA PHE A 112 -9.55 -5.59 -8.96
C PHE A 112 -10.09 -5.38 -7.54
N ASN A 113 -9.50 -6.00 -6.54
CA ASN A 113 -9.88 -5.74 -5.16
C ASN A 113 -9.63 -4.26 -4.81
N PRO A 114 -10.66 -3.52 -4.31
CA PRO A 114 -10.58 -2.07 -4.09
C PRO A 114 -9.55 -1.64 -3.04
N LEU A 115 -9.18 -2.52 -2.12
CA LEU A 115 -8.17 -2.26 -1.09
C LEU A 115 -6.75 -2.72 -1.49
N LEU A 116 -6.54 -3.25 -2.69
CA LEU A 116 -5.24 -3.68 -3.19
C LEU A 116 -4.69 -2.68 -4.23
N LEU A 117 -4.33 -3.16 -5.41
CA LEU A 117 -3.65 -2.36 -6.43
C LEU A 117 -4.45 -1.12 -6.85
N PHE A 118 -5.78 -1.22 -6.86
CA PHE A 118 -6.69 -0.13 -7.24
C PHE A 118 -7.03 0.83 -6.08
N PHE A 119 -6.52 0.58 -4.87
CA PHE A 119 -6.76 1.46 -3.73
C PHE A 119 -6.47 2.94 -4.05
N PRO A 120 -5.33 3.32 -4.70
CA PRO A 120 -5.07 4.71 -5.04
C PRO A 120 -6.07 5.34 -6.01
N LEU A 121 -6.79 4.53 -6.80
CA LEU A 121 -7.84 5.01 -7.71
C LEU A 121 -9.21 5.10 -7.03
N ASN A 122 -9.43 4.32 -5.98
CA ASN A 122 -10.70 4.25 -5.27
C ASN A 122 -10.75 5.16 -4.03
N ASP A 123 -9.61 5.62 -3.52
CA ASP A 123 -9.52 6.57 -2.42
C ASP A 123 -9.19 7.97 -2.98
N THR A 124 -10.17 8.88 -2.96
CA THR A 124 -10.00 10.25 -3.45
C THR A 124 -8.97 11.07 -2.67
N GLY A 125 -8.62 10.67 -1.46
CA GLY A 125 -7.56 11.25 -0.65
C GLY A 125 -6.24 10.45 -0.64
N GLY A 126 -6.23 9.27 -1.28
CA GLY A 126 -5.11 8.32 -1.22
C GLY A 126 -4.06 8.49 -2.33
N TYR A 127 -4.25 9.41 -3.27
CA TYR A 127 -3.34 9.59 -4.40
C TYR A 127 -1.94 10.02 -3.96
N LEU A 128 -0.91 9.40 -4.55
CA LEU A 128 0.50 9.80 -4.44
C LEU A 128 1.05 9.84 -3.02
N ARG A 129 0.54 8.99 -2.13
CA ARG A 129 1.00 8.90 -0.74
C ARG A 129 2.21 7.98 -0.57
N LYS A 130 3.01 8.23 0.45
CA LYS A 130 4.24 7.50 0.77
C LYS A 130 4.06 5.98 0.94
N GLU A 131 2.85 5.52 1.28
CA GLU A 131 2.51 4.10 1.40
C GLU A 131 2.76 3.31 0.11
N ILE A 132 2.74 3.95 -1.06
CA ILE A 132 3.10 3.32 -2.34
C ILE A 132 4.56 2.82 -2.32
N ILE A 133 5.46 3.58 -1.68
CA ILE A 133 6.88 3.19 -1.53
C ILE A 133 7.01 2.02 -0.56
N LEU A 134 6.27 2.05 0.57
CA LEU A 134 6.23 0.95 1.54
C LEU A 134 5.74 -0.35 0.88
N LEU A 135 4.68 -0.25 0.09
CA LEU A 135 4.12 -1.38 -0.66
C LEU A 135 5.13 -1.98 -1.64
N THR A 136 5.98 -1.15 -2.25
CA THR A 136 7.03 -1.64 -3.15
C THR A 136 7.97 -2.61 -2.43
N LEU A 137 8.39 -2.27 -1.21
CA LEU A 137 9.26 -3.14 -0.43
C LEU A 137 8.54 -4.43 0.02
N MET A 138 7.26 -4.33 0.40
CA MET A 138 6.45 -5.51 0.75
C MET A 138 6.33 -6.47 -0.44
N LEU A 139 5.98 -5.95 -1.62
CA LEU A 139 5.85 -6.74 -2.85
C LEU A 139 7.20 -7.33 -3.28
N PHE A 140 8.28 -6.55 -3.23
CA PHE A 140 9.61 -7.03 -3.57
C PHE A 140 10.03 -8.18 -2.65
N HIS A 141 9.86 -8.04 -1.33
CA HIS A 141 10.18 -9.09 -0.37
C HIS A 141 9.34 -10.35 -0.62
N CYS A 142 8.04 -10.19 -0.85
CA CYS A 142 7.16 -11.28 -1.22
C CYS A 142 7.60 -11.97 -2.53
N TYR A 143 8.01 -11.21 -3.54
CA TYR A 143 8.54 -11.76 -4.79
C TYR A 143 9.82 -12.57 -4.58
N LEU A 144 10.73 -12.11 -3.71
CA LEU A 144 11.94 -12.85 -3.34
C LEU A 144 11.60 -14.19 -2.67
N CYS A 145 10.70 -14.15 -1.67
CA CYS A 145 10.26 -15.37 -0.98
C CYS A 145 9.61 -16.36 -1.95
N SER A 146 8.73 -15.90 -2.84
CA SER A 146 8.09 -16.76 -3.83
C SER A 146 9.09 -17.30 -4.87
N SER A 147 10.16 -16.57 -5.16
CA SER A 147 11.24 -17.02 -6.04
C SER A 147 12.08 -18.12 -5.38
N PHE A 148 12.33 -18.00 -4.08
CA PHE A 148 13.00 -19.02 -3.28
C PHE A 148 12.17 -20.32 -3.24
N HIS A 149 10.89 -20.24 -2.87
CA HIS A 149 10.01 -21.42 -2.80
C HIS A 149 9.83 -22.13 -4.16
N ASN A 150 9.97 -21.43 -5.26
CA ASN A 150 9.94 -22.02 -6.60
C ASN A 150 11.33 -22.48 -7.10
N SER A 151 12.31 -22.61 -6.21
CA SER A 151 13.68 -23.06 -6.51
C SER A 151 14.41 -22.21 -7.58
N LYS A 152 13.97 -20.96 -7.79
CA LYS A 152 14.63 -20.02 -8.72
C LYS A 152 15.79 -19.27 -8.07
N THR A 153 15.79 -19.18 -6.74
CA THR A 153 16.86 -18.59 -5.94
C THR A 153 17.29 -19.55 -4.87
N ASN A 154 18.59 -19.62 -4.56
CA ASN A 154 19.10 -20.39 -3.45
C ASN A 154 19.02 -19.57 -2.14
N LEU A 155 19.13 -20.24 -0.99
CA LEU A 155 19.07 -19.60 0.32
C LEU A 155 20.15 -18.51 0.48
N ARG A 156 21.36 -18.72 -0.04
CA ARG A 156 22.46 -17.75 0.04
C ARG A 156 22.08 -16.45 -0.67
N THR A 157 21.57 -16.53 -1.89
CA THR A 157 21.12 -15.34 -2.65
C THR A 157 19.97 -14.63 -1.94
N TYR A 158 19.02 -15.40 -1.40
CA TYR A 158 17.93 -14.83 -0.61
C TYR A 158 18.47 -14.04 0.60
N LEU A 159 19.38 -14.62 1.39
CA LEU A 159 19.96 -13.96 2.57
C LEU A 159 20.78 -12.72 2.18
N ILE A 160 21.51 -12.74 1.08
CA ILE A 160 22.24 -11.58 0.57
C ILE A 160 21.24 -10.45 0.26
N LEU A 161 20.18 -10.72 -0.50
CA LEU A 161 19.18 -9.72 -0.88
C LEU A 161 18.38 -9.23 0.34
N LEU A 162 18.09 -10.11 1.30
CA LEU A 162 17.48 -9.73 2.57
C LEU A 162 18.34 -8.67 3.29
N ASN A 163 19.63 -8.92 3.42
CA ASN A 163 20.55 -8.08 4.19
C ASN A 163 20.93 -6.78 3.47
N ILE A 164 21.02 -6.79 2.12
CA ILE A 164 21.48 -5.62 1.35
C ILE A 164 20.31 -4.76 0.86
N VAL A 165 19.14 -5.35 0.65
CA VAL A 165 17.99 -4.63 0.07
C VAL A 165 16.84 -4.49 1.05
N VAL A 166 16.37 -5.62 1.63
CA VAL A 166 15.13 -5.59 2.43
C VAL A 166 15.35 -4.86 3.76
N ILE A 167 16.37 -5.23 4.53
CA ILE A 167 16.63 -4.62 5.84
C ILE A 167 16.98 -3.14 5.71
N PRO A 168 17.93 -2.71 4.85
CA PRO A 168 18.17 -1.29 4.61
C PRO A 168 16.94 -0.57 4.05
N GLY A 169 16.16 -1.23 3.18
CA GLY A 169 14.90 -0.70 2.67
C GLY A 169 13.86 -0.43 3.77
N ILE A 170 13.77 -1.28 4.79
CA ILE A 170 12.92 -1.04 5.96
C ILE A 170 13.38 0.22 6.71
N ILE A 171 14.68 0.37 6.93
CA ILE A 171 15.25 1.54 7.62
C ILE A 171 14.95 2.82 6.82
N ILE A 172 15.24 2.83 5.53
CA ILE A 172 14.98 3.97 4.64
C ILE A 172 13.49 4.31 4.61
N ASN A 173 12.63 3.30 4.45
CA ASN A 173 11.17 3.51 4.45
C ASN A 173 10.68 4.07 5.80
N THR A 174 11.28 3.66 6.93
CA THR A 174 10.94 4.22 8.25
C THR A 174 11.32 5.71 8.33
N LEU A 175 12.46 6.10 7.75
CA LEU A 175 12.85 7.51 7.67
C LEU A 175 11.96 8.33 6.71
N MET A 176 11.35 7.69 5.73
CA MET A 176 10.35 8.31 4.83
C MET A 176 8.97 8.37 5.47
N HIS A 177 8.57 7.31 6.19
CA HIS A 177 7.26 7.18 6.80
C HIS A 177 7.27 6.21 7.98
N ASP A 178 6.98 6.71 9.16
CA ASP A 178 6.98 5.98 10.42
C ASP A 178 6.01 4.77 10.49
N ILE A 179 4.99 4.73 9.62
CA ILE A 179 4.09 3.57 9.45
C ILE A 179 4.87 2.29 9.16
N GLN A 180 6.04 2.37 8.53
CA GLN A 180 6.89 1.22 8.26
C GLN A 180 7.25 0.43 9.54
N LEU A 181 7.30 1.08 10.71
CA LEU A 181 7.54 0.40 11.99
C LEU A 181 6.50 -0.69 12.26
N PHE A 182 5.25 -0.44 11.91
CA PHE A 182 4.15 -1.39 12.09
C PHE A 182 4.18 -2.55 11.08
N LEU A 183 4.98 -2.42 10.01
CA LEU A 183 5.19 -3.44 8.98
C LEU A 183 6.47 -4.28 9.22
N ILE A 184 7.31 -3.93 10.20
CA ILE A 184 8.51 -4.72 10.56
C ILE A 184 8.15 -6.19 10.85
N PRO A 185 7.10 -6.50 11.65
CA PRO A 185 6.70 -7.88 11.91
C PRO A 185 6.32 -8.64 10.65
N PHE A 186 5.67 -7.99 9.67
CA PHE A 186 5.40 -8.60 8.37
C PHE A 186 6.68 -9.10 7.70
N HIS A 187 7.69 -8.25 7.59
CA HIS A 187 8.95 -8.61 6.95
C HIS A 187 9.70 -9.69 7.74
N LEU A 188 9.72 -9.59 9.07
CA LEU A 188 10.37 -10.55 9.94
C LEU A 188 9.74 -11.95 9.81
N PHE A 189 8.42 -12.06 9.95
CA PHE A 189 7.72 -13.36 9.87
C PHE A 189 7.77 -13.96 8.47
N LEU A 190 7.79 -13.11 7.44
CA LEU A 190 7.99 -13.56 6.06
C LEU A 190 9.38 -14.19 5.89
N SER A 191 10.42 -13.58 6.45
CA SER A 191 11.79 -14.12 6.44
C SER A 191 11.91 -15.42 7.25
N LEU A 192 11.28 -15.48 8.43
CA LEU A 192 11.24 -16.68 9.24
C LEU A 192 10.61 -17.85 8.48
N ASN A 193 9.52 -17.62 7.76
CA ASN A 193 8.87 -18.64 6.96
C ASN A 193 9.77 -19.20 5.84
N VAL A 194 10.65 -18.37 5.26
CA VAL A 194 11.61 -18.80 4.22
C VAL A 194 12.77 -19.58 4.83
N ILE A 195 13.33 -19.09 5.93
CA ILE A 195 14.54 -19.64 6.54
C ILE A 195 14.26 -21.00 7.17
N ASN A 196 13.07 -21.16 7.74
CA ASN A 196 12.68 -22.41 8.38
C ASN A 196 11.23 -22.78 8.08
N SER A 197 11.01 -23.60 7.07
CA SER A 197 9.69 -24.17 6.78
C SER A 197 9.14 -25.05 7.93
N ASN A 198 10.00 -25.46 8.87
CA ASN A 198 9.70 -26.27 10.04
C ASN A 198 9.92 -25.50 11.37
N PHE A 199 10.00 -24.17 11.33
CA PHE A 199 10.32 -23.35 12.47
C PHE A 199 9.38 -23.62 13.66
N ASN A 200 9.96 -24.02 14.77
CA ASN A 200 9.28 -24.11 16.04
C ASN A 200 9.67 -22.89 16.88
N PHE A 201 8.74 -21.95 17.07
CA PHE A 201 8.95 -20.71 17.79
C PHE A 201 9.53 -20.91 19.22
N PHE A 202 9.32 -22.07 19.78
CA PHE A 202 9.77 -22.41 21.15
C PHE A 202 11.13 -23.12 21.21
N ASP A 203 11.78 -23.40 20.08
CA ASP A 203 13.09 -24.06 20.08
C ASP A 203 14.22 -23.05 19.97
N VAL A 204 14.74 -22.65 21.16
CA VAL A 204 15.80 -21.64 21.29
C VAL A 204 17.11 -22.07 20.61
N LYS A 205 17.40 -23.38 20.51
CA LYS A 205 18.65 -23.87 19.89
C LYS A 205 18.75 -23.53 18.40
N ASP A 206 17.62 -23.44 17.73
CA ASP A 206 17.57 -23.06 16.31
C ASP A 206 17.99 -21.60 16.07
N TYR A 207 17.85 -20.71 17.07
CA TYR A 207 18.20 -19.29 16.92
C TYR A 207 19.70 -19.03 16.80
N PHE A 208 20.55 -19.88 17.34
CA PHE A 208 22.02 -19.73 17.29
C PHE A 208 22.66 -20.26 16.00
N ASN A 209 21.88 -20.78 15.06
CA ASN A 209 22.41 -21.21 13.78
C ASN A 209 22.75 -19.98 12.90
N LYS A 210 23.85 -20.05 12.10
CA LYS A 210 24.29 -18.99 11.17
C LYS A 210 23.18 -18.43 10.26
N ARG A 211 22.14 -19.21 10.00
CA ARG A 211 20.96 -18.79 9.22
C ARG A 211 20.15 -17.70 9.94
N TYR A 212 20.13 -17.70 11.26
CA TYR A 212 19.39 -16.74 12.07
C TYR A 212 20.19 -15.47 12.36
N LEU A 213 21.51 -15.48 12.14
CA LEU A 213 22.34 -14.26 12.26
C LEU A 213 21.80 -13.16 11.32
N SER A 214 21.34 -13.51 10.12
CA SER A 214 20.70 -12.55 9.23
C SER A 214 19.41 -11.95 9.79
N LEU A 215 18.69 -12.70 10.63
CA LEU A 215 17.48 -12.20 11.29
C LEU A 215 17.81 -11.25 12.44
N SER A 216 18.96 -11.42 13.09
CA SER A 216 19.40 -10.50 14.16
C SER A 216 19.61 -9.08 13.63
N LEU A 217 19.90 -8.93 12.33
CA LEU A 217 20.01 -7.61 11.69
C LEU A 217 18.70 -6.83 11.67
N TYR A 218 17.54 -7.50 11.86
CA TYR A 218 16.26 -6.79 12.04
C TYR A 218 16.27 -5.87 13.27
N ILE A 219 17.13 -6.08 14.24
CA ILE A 219 17.26 -5.17 15.39
C ILE A 219 17.64 -3.74 14.93
N PHE A 220 18.40 -3.62 13.84
CA PHE A 220 18.76 -2.32 13.28
C PHE A 220 17.58 -1.57 12.69
N THR A 221 16.49 -2.26 12.35
CA THR A 221 15.27 -1.61 11.85
C THR A 221 14.56 -0.79 12.92
N ILE A 222 14.92 -0.99 14.20
CA ILE A 222 14.40 -0.22 15.34
C ILE A 222 15.18 1.08 15.54
N LEU A 223 16.40 1.22 14.97
CA LEU A 223 17.22 2.42 15.14
C LEU A 223 16.49 3.72 14.79
N PRO A 224 15.72 3.83 13.68
CA PRO A 224 14.98 5.05 13.41
C PRO A 224 14.00 5.43 14.53
N LEU A 225 13.39 4.46 15.21
CA LEU A 225 12.51 4.74 16.35
C LEU A 225 13.25 5.40 17.49
N ILE A 226 14.49 4.95 17.77
CA ILE A 226 15.37 5.56 18.79
C ILE A 226 15.61 7.02 18.41
N PHE A 227 15.95 7.30 17.15
CA PHE A 227 16.13 8.68 16.67
C PHE A 227 14.86 9.52 16.79
N PHE A 228 13.68 8.96 16.52
CA PHE A 228 12.41 9.69 16.67
C PHE A 228 12.09 10.05 18.13
N ILE A 229 12.54 9.23 19.09
CA ILE A 229 12.37 9.50 20.51
C ILE A 229 13.36 10.58 20.98
N TYR A 230 14.63 10.49 20.58
CA TYR A 230 15.66 11.44 20.99
C TYR A 230 15.58 12.80 20.29
N TYR A 231 15.04 12.83 19.06
CA TYR A 231 14.90 14.05 18.26
C TYR A 231 13.43 14.30 17.93
N PRO A 232 12.63 14.75 18.91
CA PRO A 232 11.24 15.09 18.66
C PRO A 232 11.17 16.24 17.65
N THR A 233 10.17 16.18 16.77
CA THR A 233 9.97 17.22 15.76
C THR A 233 9.40 18.47 16.42
N GLU A 234 10.16 19.54 16.44
CA GLU A 234 9.75 20.83 16.98
C GLU A 234 8.89 21.60 15.95
N ILE A 235 7.83 22.28 16.45
CA ILE A 235 6.94 23.10 15.61
C ILE A 235 7.73 24.16 14.84
N LYS A 236 8.65 24.87 15.51
CA LYS A 236 9.49 25.92 14.89
C LYS A 236 10.29 25.42 13.69
N LYS A 237 10.80 24.19 13.76
CA LYS A 237 11.54 23.58 12.63
C LYS A 237 10.61 23.34 11.43
N ILE A 238 9.39 22.87 11.68
CA ILE A 238 8.39 22.65 10.63
C ILE A 238 7.96 23.97 9.99
N GLU A 239 7.76 25.02 10.78
CA GLU A 239 7.42 26.38 10.27
C GLU A 239 8.53 26.91 9.35
N LEU A 240 9.80 26.75 9.72
CA LEU A 240 10.93 27.18 8.92
C LEU A 240 11.01 26.37 7.61
N ILE A 241 10.87 25.05 7.68
CA ILE A 241 10.84 24.18 6.48
C ILE A 241 9.68 24.59 5.55
N ALA A 242 8.49 24.76 6.11
CA ALA A 242 7.32 25.15 5.33
C ALA A 242 7.52 26.51 4.65
N LYS A 243 8.13 27.47 5.34
CA LYS A 243 8.49 28.78 4.78
C LYS A 243 9.51 28.65 3.67
N ASP A 244 10.58 27.87 3.86
CA ASP A 244 11.64 27.69 2.86
C ASP A 244 11.08 27.04 1.60
N ILE A 245 10.21 26.03 1.75
CA ILE A 245 9.57 25.36 0.61
C ILE A 245 8.55 26.28 -0.06
N TRP A 246 7.77 27.03 0.70
CA TRP A 246 6.78 27.98 0.16
C TRP A 246 7.41 29.04 -0.74
N LEU A 247 8.65 29.45 -0.47
CA LEU A 247 9.41 30.38 -1.34
C LEU A 247 9.76 29.75 -2.70
N ILE A 248 9.82 28.40 -2.77
CA ILE A 248 10.13 27.66 -4.01
C ILE A 248 8.82 27.27 -4.72
N ASP A 249 7.82 26.83 -3.96
CA ASP A 249 6.53 26.37 -4.46
C ASP A 249 5.38 26.85 -3.54
N PRO A 250 4.64 27.91 -3.93
CA PRO A 250 3.57 28.49 -3.13
C PRO A 250 2.34 27.59 -2.97
N ASP A 251 2.23 26.49 -3.74
CA ASP A 251 1.10 25.58 -3.68
C ASP A 251 1.21 24.58 -2.50
N VAL A 252 2.28 24.67 -1.71
CA VAL A 252 2.51 23.83 -0.53
C VAL A 252 1.68 24.29 0.66
N SER A 253 1.06 23.35 1.36
CA SER A 253 0.37 23.58 2.63
C SER A 253 1.26 23.21 3.81
N TRP A 254 1.36 24.06 4.80
CA TRP A 254 2.12 23.75 6.03
C TRP A 254 1.39 22.77 6.95
N TRP A 255 0.06 22.67 6.84
CA TRP A 255 -0.78 21.87 7.73
C TRP A 255 -0.44 20.37 7.75
N PRO A 256 -0.20 19.68 6.62
CA PRO A 256 0.24 18.30 6.65
C PRO A 256 1.61 18.12 7.32
N MET A 257 2.50 19.09 7.19
CA MET A 257 3.82 19.07 7.83
C MET A 257 3.70 19.20 9.35
N TYR A 258 2.78 20.05 9.82
CA TYR A 258 2.51 20.25 11.25
C TYR A 258 2.12 18.97 11.98
N HIS A 259 1.38 18.07 11.33
CA HIS A 259 1.00 16.79 11.93
C HIS A 259 2.18 15.89 12.29
N THR A 260 3.38 16.14 11.79
CA THR A 260 4.59 15.40 12.20
C THR A 260 5.09 15.80 13.59
N THR A 261 4.64 16.91 14.14
CA THR A 261 5.03 17.36 15.50
C THR A 261 4.30 16.59 16.60
N ASN A 262 3.15 15.99 16.30
CA ASN A 262 2.37 15.24 17.28
C ASN A 262 3.12 13.96 17.67
N SER A 263 3.23 13.70 18.97
CA SER A 263 3.64 12.38 19.44
C SER A 263 2.60 11.31 19.06
N PHE A 264 2.99 10.04 19.06
CA PHE A 264 2.03 8.94 18.85
C PHE A 264 0.90 8.94 19.89
N ILE A 265 1.22 9.33 21.13
CA ILE A 265 0.25 9.39 22.25
C ILE A 265 -0.73 10.52 22.02
N ASP A 266 -0.26 11.73 21.70
CA ASP A 266 -1.12 12.88 21.42
C ASP A 266 -2.02 12.61 20.21
N ALA A 267 -1.47 12.01 19.17
CA ALA A 267 -2.26 11.61 17.99
C ALA A 267 -3.37 10.61 18.38
N ALA A 268 -3.07 9.62 19.22
CA ALA A 268 -4.05 8.63 19.67
C ALA A 268 -5.13 9.27 20.55
N ILE A 269 -4.78 10.18 21.47
CA ILE A 269 -5.74 10.90 22.31
C ILE A 269 -6.66 11.76 21.46
N ASN A 270 -6.10 12.58 20.57
CA ASN A 270 -6.88 13.47 19.70
C ASN A 270 -7.80 12.70 18.75
N ASN A 271 -7.35 11.57 18.22
CA ASN A 271 -8.18 10.74 17.34
C ASN A 271 -9.25 9.96 18.09
N SER A 272 -8.99 9.51 19.33
CA SER A 272 -10.02 8.85 20.14
C SER A 272 -11.15 9.82 20.48
N GLN A 273 -10.85 11.06 20.82
CA GLN A 273 -11.86 12.11 21.03
C GLN A 273 -12.70 12.35 19.78
N PHE A 274 -12.07 12.37 18.60
CA PHE A 274 -12.79 12.50 17.33
C PHE A 274 -13.66 11.29 17.00
N MET A 275 -13.23 10.06 17.31
CA MET A 275 -14.03 8.84 17.10
C MET A 275 -15.31 8.79 17.91
N PHE A 276 -15.29 9.39 19.10
CA PHE A 276 -16.42 9.37 20.03
C PHE A 276 -17.25 10.66 20.01
N SER A 277 -16.79 11.72 19.31
CA SER A 277 -17.57 12.94 19.11
C SER A 277 -18.60 12.71 18.00
N ALA A 278 -19.86 12.58 18.39
CA ALA A 278 -20.97 12.21 17.50
C ALA A 278 -21.35 13.29 16.46
N ASP A 279 -20.82 14.52 16.58
CA ASP A 279 -21.48 15.69 16.01
C ASP A 279 -21.05 16.09 14.60
N ASP A 280 -19.87 15.69 14.11
CA ASP A 280 -19.41 16.34 12.88
C ASP A 280 -19.43 15.50 11.60
N PHE A 281 -19.54 14.15 11.62
CA PHE A 281 -19.31 13.36 10.37
C PHE A 281 -20.18 12.10 10.19
N GLY A 282 -21.25 11.90 10.94
CA GLY A 282 -22.04 10.66 10.79
C GLY A 282 -21.19 9.41 11.04
N THR A 283 -20.41 9.42 12.12
CA THR A 283 -19.38 8.44 12.49
C THR A 283 -19.82 6.98 12.39
N TYR A 284 -21.07 6.68 12.70
CA TYR A 284 -21.61 5.32 12.59
C TYR A 284 -21.66 4.82 11.13
N ASN A 285 -22.01 5.69 10.19
CA ASN A 285 -22.06 5.32 8.77
C ASN A 285 -20.64 5.03 8.23
N HIS A 286 -19.63 5.79 8.66
CA HIS A 286 -18.24 5.53 8.27
C HIS A 286 -17.75 4.19 8.82
N LEU A 287 -18.00 3.88 10.10
CA LEU A 287 -17.63 2.61 10.71
C LEU A 287 -18.25 1.42 9.97
N ILE A 288 -19.55 1.49 9.67
CA ILE A 288 -20.25 0.46 8.90
C ILE A 288 -19.62 0.29 7.51
N ASN A 289 -19.31 1.40 6.85
CA ASN A 289 -18.70 1.39 5.53
C ASN A 289 -17.31 0.73 5.55
N TYR A 290 -16.48 1.04 6.54
CA TYR A 290 -15.17 0.39 6.70
C TYR A 290 -15.28 -1.08 7.06
N LEU A 291 -16.22 -1.47 7.91
CA LEU A 291 -16.48 -2.88 8.24
C LEU A 291 -16.95 -3.67 7.02
N LEU A 292 -17.83 -3.09 6.19
CA LEU A 292 -18.26 -3.72 4.94
C LEU A 292 -17.10 -3.89 3.96
N LEU A 293 -16.24 -2.88 3.80
CA LEU A 293 -15.04 -2.98 2.97
C LEU A 293 -14.08 -4.06 3.49
N LEU A 294 -13.88 -4.13 4.79
CA LEU A 294 -13.06 -5.17 5.41
C LEU A 294 -13.61 -6.55 5.15
N ILE A 295 -14.91 -6.75 5.36
CA ILE A 295 -15.60 -8.02 5.10
C ILE A 295 -15.49 -8.41 3.63
N ILE A 296 -15.74 -7.48 2.72
CA ILE A 296 -15.64 -7.72 1.27
C ILE A 296 -14.20 -8.10 0.90
N SER A 297 -13.20 -7.33 1.36
CA SER A 297 -11.80 -7.53 0.98
C SER A 297 -11.16 -8.74 1.65
N LEU A 298 -11.22 -8.85 2.98
CA LEU A 298 -10.66 -9.99 3.71
C LEU A 298 -11.50 -11.24 3.56
N GLY A 299 -12.83 -11.11 3.55
CA GLY A 299 -13.74 -12.25 3.33
C GLY A 299 -13.49 -12.90 1.98
N SER A 300 -13.25 -12.09 0.96
CA SER A 300 -12.91 -12.58 -0.37
C SER A 300 -11.56 -13.31 -0.41
N ILE A 301 -10.54 -12.75 0.21
CA ILE A 301 -9.22 -13.39 0.37
C ILE A 301 -9.39 -14.71 1.14
N TYR A 302 -10.09 -14.67 2.27
CA TYR A 302 -10.33 -15.85 3.10
C TYR A 302 -11.08 -16.95 2.33
N LEU A 303 -12.17 -16.63 1.63
CA LEU A 303 -12.93 -17.62 0.85
C LEU A 303 -12.10 -18.27 -0.26
N ILE A 304 -11.29 -17.47 -0.95
CA ILE A 304 -10.39 -17.98 -1.99
C ILE A 304 -9.37 -18.93 -1.36
N PHE A 305 -8.74 -18.52 -0.27
CA PHE A 305 -7.62 -19.26 0.30
C PHE A 305 -8.04 -20.36 1.27
N ASN A 306 -9.13 -20.20 2.04
CA ASN A 306 -9.59 -21.25 2.96
C ASN A 306 -9.94 -22.54 2.25
N LYS A 307 -10.59 -22.44 1.08
CA LYS A 307 -10.91 -23.61 0.26
C LYS A 307 -9.66 -24.30 -0.30
N ILE A 308 -8.61 -23.52 -0.54
CA ILE A 308 -7.32 -24.01 -1.05
C ILE A 308 -6.47 -24.56 0.10
N LEU A 309 -6.60 -23.97 1.29
CA LEU A 309 -5.73 -24.16 2.44
C LEU A 309 -6.18 -25.27 3.38
N LYS A 310 -7.43 -25.75 3.25
CA LYS A 310 -7.98 -26.80 4.13
C LYS A 310 -7.07 -28.01 4.32
N ASN A 311 -6.14 -28.23 3.39
CA ASN A 311 -5.26 -29.39 3.40
C ASN A 311 -3.78 -29.08 3.68
N ASN A 312 -3.34 -27.81 3.74
CA ASN A 312 -1.90 -27.49 3.68
C ASN A 312 -1.39 -26.42 4.64
N ILE A 313 -2.25 -25.68 5.35
CA ILE A 313 -1.77 -24.68 6.30
C ILE A 313 -1.65 -25.27 7.69
N LYS A 314 -0.45 -25.25 8.21
CA LYS A 314 -0.19 -25.53 9.61
C LYS A 314 -0.72 -24.36 10.46
N ILE A 315 -1.23 -24.65 11.65
CA ILE A 315 -1.85 -23.67 12.58
C ILE A 315 -0.94 -22.46 12.84
N TYR A 316 0.39 -22.64 12.92
CA TYR A 316 1.34 -21.55 13.17
C TYR A 316 1.35 -20.47 12.07
N ASN A 317 0.94 -20.78 10.84
CA ASN A 317 0.89 -19.79 9.77
C ASN A 317 -0.18 -18.72 10.03
N HIS A 318 -1.30 -19.10 10.67
CA HIS A 318 -2.32 -18.15 11.09
C HIS A 318 -1.81 -17.21 12.20
N TYR A 319 -0.97 -17.72 13.11
CA TYR A 319 -0.32 -16.88 14.12
C TYR A 319 0.60 -15.84 13.51
N PHE A 320 1.39 -16.21 12.48
CA PHE A 320 2.26 -15.25 11.80
C PHE A 320 1.48 -14.16 11.08
N ILE A 321 0.38 -14.51 10.42
CA ILE A 321 -0.52 -13.52 9.81
C ILE A 321 -1.07 -12.60 10.90
N PHE A 322 -1.60 -13.15 11.98
CA PHE A 322 -2.14 -12.37 13.08
C PHE A 322 -1.08 -11.43 13.69
N LEU A 323 0.10 -11.93 14.04
CA LEU A 323 1.18 -11.14 14.60
C LEU A 323 1.72 -10.06 13.65
N SER A 324 1.57 -10.25 12.34
CA SER A 324 1.95 -9.26 11.34
C SER A 324 0.90 -8.19 11.13
N VAL A 325 -0.37 -8.53 11.31
CA VAL A 325 -1.51 -7.62 11.14
C VAL A 325 -1.78 -6.85 12.43
N PHE A 326 -1.58 -7.48 13.58
CA PHE A 326 -1.88 -6.91 14.89
C PHE A 326 -1.28 -5.51 15.13
N PRO A 327 0.01 -5.23 14.81
CA PRO A 327 0.54 -3.89 14.97
C PRO A 327 -0.17 -2.84 14.10
N ILE A 328 -0.67 -3.21 12.92
CA ILE A 328 -1.36 -2.29 12.02
C ILE A 328 -2.68 -1.79 12.64
N PHE A 329 -3.31 -2.58 13.51
CA PHE A 329 -4.51 -2.14 14.22
C PHE A 329 -4.29 -0.92 15.11
N PHE A 330 -3.07 -0.71 15.64
CA PHE A 330 -2.78 0.50 16.40
C PHE A 330 -2.87 1.78 15.56
N LEU A 331 -2.72 1.69 14.23
CA LEU A 331 -2.84 2.83 13.32
C LEU A 331 -4.26 3.39 13.29
N PHE A 332 -5.29 2.58 13.59
CA PHE A 332 -6.67 3.07 13.68
C PHE A 332 -6.89 4.04 14.83
N PHE A 333 -6.07 3.94 15.87
CA PHE A 333 -6.10 4.89 17.00
C PHE A 333 -5.26 6.14 16.71
N ILE A 334 -4.21 6.03 15.89
CA ILE A 334 -3.25 7.12 15.64
C ILE A 334 -3.70 7.99 14.45
N GLY A 335 -4.38 7.42 13.46
CA GLY A 335 -4.73 8.13 12.23
C GLY A 335 -6.18 7.94 11.81
N LYS A 336 -6.77 9.01 11.30
CA LYS A 336 -8.18 9.05 10.86
C LYS A 336 -8.44 8.35 9.52
N ASP A 337 -7.41 8.10 8.73
CA ASP A 337 -7.51 7.52 7.37
C ASP A 337 -7.63 5.99 7.39
N TRP A 338 -8.70 5.48 7.92
CA TRP A 338 -8.91 4.05 8.11
C TRP A 338 -8.90 3.23 6.83
N GLY A 339 -9.30 3.82 5.71
CA GLY A 339 -9.20 3.16 4.40
C GLY A 339 -7.77 2.70 4.08
N ARG A 340 -6.75 3.50 4.41
CA ARG A 340 -5.34 3.15 4.23
C ARG A 340 -4.91 1.98 5.10
N TRP A 341 -5.35 1.96 6.36
CA TRP A 341 -5.03 0.87 7.29
C TRP A 341 -5.67 -0.44 6.87
N LEU A 342 -6.92 -0.38 6.38
CA LEU A 342 -7.60 -1.53 5.79
C LEU A 342 -6.86 -2.04 4.56
N SER A 343 -6.36 -1.15 3.70
CA SER A 343 -5.54 -1.53 2.55
C SER A 343 -4.25 -2.24 3.00
N LEU A 344 -3.52 -1.71 3.99
CA LEU A 344 -2.31 -2.35 4.51
C LEU A 344 -2.58 -3.72 5.14
N ILE A 345 -3.67 -3.87 5.91
CA ILE A 345 -4.10 -5.16 6.46
C ILE A 345 -4.40 -6.14 5.31
N THR A 346 -5.14 -5.68 4.31
CA THR A 346 -5.52 -6.51 3.17
C THR A 346 -4.29 -6.98 2.39
N TRP A 347 -3.32 -6.08 2.14
CA TRP A 347 -2.03 -6.42 1.53
C TRP A 347 -1.23 -7.40 2.39
N THR A 348 -1.11 -7.16 3.69
CA THR A 348 -0.39 -8.05 4.61
C THR A 348 -0.97 -9.46 4.59
N CYS A 349 -2.28 -9.57 4.75
CA CYS A 349 -2.97 -10.87 4.69
C CYS A 349 -2.77 -11.57 3.34
N LEU A 350 -2.99 -10.84 2.24
CA LEU A 350 -2.85 -11.41 0.90
C LEU A 350 -1.44 -11.90 0.66
N LEU A 351 -0.42 -11.07 0.89
CA LEU A 351 0.96 -11.40 0.61
C LEU A 351 1.46 -12.59 1.44
N PHE A 352 1.01 -12.72 2.69
CA PHE A 352 1.27 -13.93 3.47
C PHE A 352 0.60 -15.17 2.88
N TYR A 353 -0.69 -15.10 2.55
CA TYR A 353 -1.37 -16.22 1.92
C TYR A 353 -0.71 -16.65 0.61
N LEU A 354 -0.23 -15.69 -0.18
CA LEU A 354 0.46 -15.96 -1.42
C LEU A 354 1.82 -16.66 -1.23
N GLN A 355 2.46 -16.50 -0.05
CA GLN A 355 3.74 -17.14 0.28
C GLN A 355 3.64 -18.61 0.62
N PHE A 356 2.51 -19.10 1.12
CA PHE A 356 2.35 -20.50 1.46
C PHE A 356 2.32 -21.45 0.25
N ASN A 357 2.86 -20.97 -0.89
CA ASN A 357 3.09 -21.75 -2.12
C ASN A 357 1.85 -22.50 -2.60
N ILE A 358 0.73 -21.80 -2.53
CA ILE A 358 -0.55 -22.38 -2.90
C ILE A 358 -0.62 -22.39 -4.43
N ARG A 359 -0.02 -23.39 -5.04
CA ARG A 359 -0.40 -23.78 -6.39
C ARG A 359 -1.84 -24.24 -6.32
N ILE A 360 -2.74 -23.38 -6.78
CA ILE A 360 -4.14 -23.75 -6.99
C ILE A 360 -4.09 -24.93 -7.96
N THR A 361 -4.19 -26.13 -7.42
CA THR A 361 -4.10 -27.35 -8.21
C THR A 361 -5.26 -27.36 -9.23
N LYS A 362 -5.04 -28.01 -10.37
CA LYS A 362 -6.04 -28.17 -11.45
C LYS A 362 -7.40 -28.70 -10.96
N SER A 363 -7.46 -29.34 -9.79
CA SER A 363 -8.68 -29.86 -9.16
C SER A 363 -9.71 -28.77 -8.82
N TYR A 364 -9.26 -27.55 -8.54
CA TYR A 364 -10.16 -26.41 -8.29
C TYR A 364 -10.72 -25.77 -9.55
N TYR A 365 -10.13 -26.05 -10.71
CA TYR A 365 -10.68 -25.67 -12.01
C TYR A 365 -12.10 -26.20 -12.24
N SER A 366 -12.47 -27.30 -11.61
CA SER A 366 -13.80 -27.89 -11.78
C SER A 366 -14.93 -27.06 -11.17
N LEU A 367 -14.66 -26.31 -10.10
CA LEU A 367 -15.65 -25.46 -9.44
C LEU A 367 -15.98 -24.18 -10.23
N PHE A 368 -15.03 -23.71 -11.04
CA PHE A 368 -15.18 -22.51 -11.88
C PHE A 368 -15.32 -22.81 -13.37
N LYS A 369 -15.54 -24.05 -13.75
CA LYS A 369 -15.90 -24.44 -15.12
C LYS A 369 -17.24 -23.88 -15.57
N ASN A 370 -18.07 -23.42 -14.65
CA ASN A 370 -19.38 -22.85 -14.98
C ASN A 370 -19.18 -21.48 -15.62
N LYS A 371 -19.53 -21.37 -16.92
CA LYS A 371 -19.48 -20.11 -17.70
C LYS A 371 -20.25 -18.97 -17.00
N ILE A 372 -21.35 -19.30 -16.35
CA ILE A 372 -22.19 -18.36 -15.62
C ILE A 372 -21.44 -17.77 -14.42
N ALA A 373 -20.74 -18.60 -13.63
CA ALA A 373 -19.94 -18.13 -12.50
C ALA A 373 -18.80 -17.20 -12.94
N ASN A 374 -18.20 -17.46 -14.11
CA ASN A 374 -17.16 -16.58 -14.67
C ASN A 374 -17.71 -15.22 -15.12
N ILE A 375 -18.92 -15.19 -15.70
CA ILE A 375 -19.59 -13.93 -16.10
C ILE A 375 -19.94 -13.12 -14.86
N PHE A 376 -20.57 -13.74 -13.84
CA PHE A 376 -20.89 -13.05 -12.59
C PHE A 376 -19.65 -12.51 -11.88
N SER A 377 -18.52 -13.22 -11.96
CA SER A 377 -17.28 -12.74 -11.36
C SER A 377 -16.67 -11.55 -12.11
N ILE A 378 -16.75 -11.52 -13.43
CA ILE A 378 -16.34 -10.36 -14.23
C ILE A 378 -17.24 -9.16 -13.90
N ILE A 379 -18.55 -9.36 -13.84
CA ILE A 379 -19.51 -8.32 -13.47
C ILE A 379 -19.20 -7.80 -12.04
N ALA A 380 -18.95 -8.69 -11.08
CA ALA A 380 -18.58 -8.31 -9.71
C ALA A 380 -17.27 -7.53 -9.68
N CYS A 381 -16.26 -7.94 -10.45
CA CYS A 381 -14.98 -7.22 -10.56
C CYS A 381 -15.18 -5.84 -11.20
N CYS A 382 -15.97 -5.73 -12.25
CA CYS A 382 -16.32 -4.44 -12.85
C CYS A 382 -17.09 -3.57 -11.85
N TYR A 383 -18.02 -4.15 -11.11
CA TYR A 383 -18.76 -3.44 -10.06
C TYR A 383 -17.83 -2.92 -8.97
N PHE A 384 -16.90 -3.73 -8.48
CA PHE A 384 -15.90 -3.32 -7.50
C PHE A 384 -15.00 -2.20 -8.02
N LEU A 385 -14.59 -2.27 -9.28
CA LEU A 385 -13.72 -1.27 -9.89
C LEU A 385 -14.43 0.09 -10.05
N PHE A 386 -15.68 0.06 -10.54
CA PHE A 386 -16.36 1.27 -10.99
C PHE A 386 -17.29 1.90 -9.94
N PHE A 387 -17.76 1.15 -8.96
CA PHE A 387 -18.80 1.59 -8.03
C PHE A 387 -18.41 1.57 -6.56
N ILE A 388 -17.26 0.99 -6.20
CA ILE A 388 -16.79 1.03 -4.81
C ILE A 388 -15.78 2.13 -4.64
N THR A 389 -16.07 3.05 -3.72
CA THR A 389 -15.12 4.01 -3.15
C THR A 389 -14.61 3.51 -1.82
N VAL A 390 -13.38 3.89 -1.50
CA VAL A 390 -12.90 3.83 -0.13
C VAL A 390 -13.22 5.17 0.53
N PRO A 391 -14.04 5.20 1.58
CA PRO A 391 -14.37 6.44 2.27
C PRO A 391 -13.10 7.12 2.79
N HIS A 392 -12.99 8.43 2.57
CA HIS A 392 -11.93 9.24 3.14
C HIS A 392 -12.39 9.85 4.47
N CYS A 393 -11.48 9.98 5.44
CA CYS A 393 -11.78 10.38 6.82
C CYS A 393 -12.62 11.66 6.97
N CYS A 394 -12.47 12.58 6.05
CA CYS A 394 -12.95 13.96 6.21
C CYS A 394 -13.98 14.37 5.16
N LYS A 395 -14.49 13.41 4.41
CA LYS A 395 -15.53 13.61 3.40
C LYS A 395 -16.61 12.57 3.63
N GLY A 396 -17.82 12.96 3.92
CA GLY A 396 -18.98 12.10 4.17
C GLY A 396 -19.39 11.21 2.97
N GLN A 397 -18.43 10.46 2.42
CA GLN A 397 -18.60 9.64 1.21
C GLN A 397 -19.21 8.28 1.54
N THR A 398 -20.12 7.85 0.69
CA THR A 398 -20.65 6.49 0.72
C THR A 398 -19.69 5.52 0.04
N ILE A 399 -19.78 4.22 0.36
CA ILE A 399 -19.04 3.14 -0.34
C ILE A 399 -19.38 3.11 -1.84
N PHE A 400 -20.51 3.68 -2.24
CA PHE A 400 -21.03 3.63 -3.58
C PHE A 400 -20.86 5.00 -4.27
N GLY A 401 -20.16 5.03 -5.40
CA GLY A 401 -20.01 6.25 -6.20
C GLY A 401 -18.64 6.53 -6.82
N GLY A 402 -17.62 5.73 -6.48
CA GLY A 402 -16.23 6.05 -6.65
C GLY A 402 -15.72 6.42 -8.02
N PHE A 403 -15.94 5.60 -9.01
CA PHE A 403 -15.36 5.86 -10.32
C PHE A 403 -16.09 6.97 -11.07
N SER A 404 -17.38 7.12 -10.84
CA SER A 404 -18.18 8.22 -11.41
C SER A 404 -17.73 9.58 -10.84
N GLU A 405 -17.39 9.66 -9.56
CA GLU A 405 -16.81 10.86 -8.95
C GLU A 405 -15.41 11.14 -9.49
N ASN A 406 -14.58 10.10 -9.65
CA ASN A 406 -13.25 10.23 -10.24
C ASN A 406 -13.30 10.59 -11.73
N ILE A 407 -14.24 10.03 -12.52
CA ILE A 407 -14.48 10.46 -13.90
C ILE A 407 -15.00 11.89 -13.93
N ASN A 408 -15.91 12.27 -13.06
CA ASN A 408 -16.41 13.64 -12.97
C ASN A 408 -15.30 14.61 -12.54
N LEU A 409 -14.41 14.21 -11.62
CA LEU A 409 -13.23 14.98 -11.27
C LEU A 409 -12.32 15.15 -12.49
N VAL A 410 -12.00 14.07 -13.20
CA VAL A 410 -11.21 14.07 -14.43
C VAL A 410 -11.89 14.89 -15.53
N TYR A 411 -13.19 14.71 -15.70
CA TYR A 411 -14.00 15.48 -16.65
C TYR A 411 -14.00 16.97 -16.32
N ASN A 412 -14.21 17.35 -15.07
CA ASN A 412 -14.17 18.73 -14.60
C ASN A 412 -12.78 19.36 -14.77
N ILE A 413 -11.70 18.57 -14.55
CA ILE A 413 -10.33 19.00 -14.79
C ILE A 413 -10.07 19.24 -16.28
N ILE A 414 -10.59 18.37 -17.16
CA ILE A 414 -10.36 18.48 -18.60
C ILE A 414 -11.20 19.59 -19.23
N PHE A 415 -12.46 19.71 -18.85
CA PHE A 415 -13.45 20.52 -19.58
C PHE A 415 -13.85 21.82 -18.89
N ASN A 416 -13.74 21.90 -17.56
CA ASN A 416 -14.07 23.10 -16.79
C ASN A 416 -12.79 23.77 -16.27
N ASN A 417 -12.13 24.56 -17.09
CA ASN A 417 -11.05 25.50 -16.80
C ASN A 417 -10.53 25.54 -15.34
N SER A 418 -9.24 25.42 -15.19
CA SER A 418 -8.39 25.34 -14.00
C SER A 418 -8.70 26.26 -12.79
N LYS A 419 -9.59 27.22 -12.90
CA LYS A 419 -10.01 28.12 -11.80
C LYS A 419 -10.88 27.44 -10.73
N HIS A 420 -11.65 26.43 -11.07
CA HIS A 420 -12.52 25.75 -10.08
C HIS A 420 -11.79 24.76 -9.18
N ILE A 421 -10.66 24.20 -9.61
CA ILE A 421 -9.88 23.23 -8.81
C ILE A 421 -9.25 23.90 -7.61
N ASN A 422 -8.77 25.12 -7.77
CA ASN A 422 -8.22 25.91 -6.65
C ASN A 422 -9.24 26.22 -5.55
N ASN A 423 -10.53 26.29 -5.87
CA ASN A 423 -11.57 26.62 -4.88
C ASN A 423 -12.14 25.38 -4.17
N THR A 424 -12.15 24.22 -4.82
CA THR A 424 -12.63 22.96 -4.21
C THR A 424 -11.63 22.39 -3.21
N PHE A 425 -10.34 22.68 -3.39
CA PHE A 425 -9.27 22.18 -2.51
C PHE A 425 -8.75 23.22 -1.50
N LYS A 426 -9.08 24.51 -1.65
CA LYS A 426 -8.77 25.57 -0.66
C LYS A 426 -9.71 25.56 0.56
N GLY A 427 -10.81 24.83 0.48
CA GLY A 427 -11.81 24.69 1.55
C GLY A 427 -11.63 23.44 2.41
N ILE A 428 -10.50 22.74 2.26
CA ILE A 428 -10.06 21.62 3.10
C ILE A 428 -8.78 22.11 3.80
#